data_b0793ba02c48eae811d8dc4760be2ce0
#
_entry.id   b0793ba02c48eae811d8dc4760be2ce0
#
_cell.length_a   1.000
_cell.length_b   1.000
_cell.length_c   1.000
_cell.angle_alpha   90.00
_cell.angle_beta   90.00
_cell.angle_gamma   90.00
#
_symmetry.space_group_name_H-M   'P 1'
#
loop_
_entity.id
_entity.type
_entity.pdbx_description
1 polymer ?
#
loop_
_entity_poly.entity_id
_entity_poly.type
_entity_poly.pdbx_seq_one_letter_code
_entity_poly.pdbx_strand_id
1 'polypeptide(L)'
;GDMAIGHVRYSTTGGGSWENAQPVWRDDGRELALAHNGNLTNAVELYNELRANGIEFRGTSDSEIMAALLSSNEGRFIEDAVADVIPRLEGAYSTVVMTKHAIVAFRDPYGVRPLSLGRLGDRYVVASESCAFDIIGAELLREVHPGEMVSLSERGLEVRQVVRSDRPAFCVFENIYFSRPDSRLEGGVLQQVRGKMGEILWREAPIDADLVISVPDSGNPAANGFARASGIPQDDGLIKNRYVARTFIQPGQELRKHGLRMKFNPLPEIVAGKRVVVVDDSIVRGNTTRQIVGMLRDAGALEIHLRISAPPIRHPCHYGIDMSTREEMIAHGRTIDEVAEELGADSLAYLSMEGVYEAVGSGPEAHCDACFTGRYPLGGDPDSANGKFALEEIDVVPVSR
;
A
#
# COMPACT_ATOMS: atom_id res chain seq x y z
N GLY A 1 12.92 28.26 2.68
CA GLY A 1 12.77 27.84 1.28
C GLY A 1 11.33 27.95 0.84
N ASP A 2 11.10 28.03 -0.44
CA ASP A 2 9.76 28.24 -1.01
C ASP A 2 9.14 26.91 -1.50
N MET A 3 9.94 25.85 -1.55
CA MET A 3 9.55 24.50 -1.96
C MET A 3 10.08 23.47 -0.96
N ALA A 4 9.34 22.37 -0.78
CA ALA A 4 9.75 21.23 0.02
C ALA A 4 9.08 19.94 -0.52
N ILE A 5 9.80 18.82 -0.42
CA ILE A 5 9.25 17.49 -0.56
C ILE A 5 9.56 16.68 0.69
N GLY A 6 8.75 15.67 0.99
CA GLY A 6 8.92 14.81 2.14
C GLY A 6 8.42 13.39 1.85
N HIS A 7 8.94 12.43 2.59
CA HIS A 7 8.56 11.03 2.46
C HIS A 7 8.64 10.29 3.81
N VAL A 8 7.71 9.38 4.04
CA VAL A 8 7.75 8.42 5.14
C VAL A 8 7.89 7.02 4.54
N ARG A 9 9.11 6.49 4.57
CA ARG A 9 9.43 5.24 3.87
C ARG A 9 8.91 4.02 4.61
N TYR A 10 8.12 3.21 3.92
CA TYR A 10 7.91 1.80 4.20
C TYR A 10 8.73 0.98 3.19
N SER A 11 9.68 0.15 3.66
CA SER A 11 10.63 -0.54 2.79
C SER A 11 9.92 -1.54 1.87
N THR A 12 9.91 -1.27 0.56
CA THR A 12 9.38 -2.14 -0.50
C THR A 12 10.49 -2.79 -1.31
N THR A 13 11.50 -2.02 -1.73
CA THR A 13 12.72 -2.48 -2.40
C THR A 13 13.92 -2.00 -1.62
N GLY A 14 14.93 -2.88 -1.44
CA GLY A 14 16.11 -2.63 -0.62
C GLY A 14 15.84 -2.67 0.89
N GLY A 15 16.89 -2.81 1.66
CA GLY A 15 16.86 -2.93 3.12
C GLY A 15 16.44 -1.65 3.84
N GLY A 16 16.34 -1.77 5.17
CA GLY A 16 16.00 -0.66 6.06
C GLY A 16 17.18 0.27 6.41
N SER A 17 18.24 0.28 5.60
CA SER A 17 19.40 1.15 5.82
C SER A 17 19.05 2.63 5.59
N TRP A 18 19.83 3.53 6.18
CA TRP A 18 19.60 4.97 6.03
C TRP A 18 19.91 5.47 4.62
N GLU A 19 20.78 4.78 3.89
CA GLU A 19 21.13 5.08 2.49
C GLU A 19 19.91 4.96 1.57
N ASN A 20 18.98 4.10 1.94
CA ASN A 20 17.71 3.93 1.23
C ASN A 20 16.61 4.89 1.70
N ALA A 21 16.91 5.83 2.61
CA ALA A 21 15.94 6.83 3.05
C ALA A 21 15.56 7.77 1.90
N GLN A 22 14.32 8.23 1.93
CA GLN A 22 13.82 9.18 0.94
C GLN A 22 13.41 10.48 1.62
N PRO A 23 13.52 11.64 0.95
CA PRO A 23 13.93 11.82 -0.46
C PRO A 23 15.39 11.45 -0.70
N VAL A 24 15.65 10.75 -1.82
CA VAL A 24 17.02 10.50 -2.31
C VAL A 24 17.54 11.79 -2.92
N TRP A 25 18.74 12.22 -2.50
CA TRP A 25 19.39 13.40 -3.04
C TRP A 25 20.59 13.03 -3.90
N ARG A 26 20.72 13.70 -5.06
CA ARG A 26 21.87 13.58 -5.98
C ARG A 26 22.31 14.94 -6.50
N ASP A 27 23.63 15.04 -6.76
CA ASP A 27 24.31 16.24 -7.27
C ASP A 27 25.43 15.92 -8.31
N ASP A 28 25.48 14.69 -8.76
CA ASP A 28 26.46 14.17 -9.72
C ASP A 28 26.13 14.47 -11.20
N GLY A 29 25.27 15.39 -11.42
CA GLY A 29 24.77 15.92 -12.68
C GLY A 29 23.84 17.07 -12.38
N ARG A 30 22.54 16.87 -12.60
CA ARG A 30 21.51 17.82 -12.13
C ARG A 30 21.28 17.60 -10.62
N GLU A 31 21.41 18.66 -9.83
CA GLU A 31 21.04 18.62 -8.42
C GLU A 31 19.54 18.45 -8.25
N LEU A 32 19.13 17.37 -7.58
CA LEU A 32 17.73 17.02 -7.33
C LEU A 32 17.55 16.21 -6.04
N ALA A 33 16.32 16.25 -5.53
CA ALA A 33 15.82 15.35 -4.50
C ALA A 33 14.57 14.62 -5.02
N LEU A 34 14.46 13.30 -4.78
CA LEU A 34 13.39 12.46 -5.32
C LEU A 34 12.77 11.61 -4.23
N ALA A 35 11.44 11.52 -4.23
CA ALA A 35 10.68 10.58 -3.43
C ALA A 35 9.69 9.80 -4.31
N HIS A 36 9.52 8.50 -4.01
CA HIS A 36 8.80 7.56 -4.84
C HIS A 36 8.01 6.56 -3.99
N ASN A 37 6.78 6.29 -4.41
CA ASN A 37 5.95 5.17 -3.96
C ASN A 37 5.75 4.20 -5.11
N GLY A 38 6.05 2.93 -4.91
CA GLY A 38 5.91 1.91 -5.93
C GLY A 38 7.06 0.91 -5.94
N ASN A 39 7.31 0.32 -7.09
CA ASN A 39 8.44 -0.56 -7.36
C ASN A 39 8.68 -0.68 -8.86
N LEU A 40 9.94 -0.51 -9.28
CA LEU A 40 10.36 -0.75 -10.66
C LEU A 40 10.63 -2.24 -10.89
N THR A 41 10.01 -2.82 -11.90
CA THR A 41 10.23 -4.22 -12.28
C THR A 41 11.51 -4.43 -13.09
N ASN A 42 12.02 -3.39 -13.78
CA ASN A 42 13.27 -3.40 -14.52
C ASN A 42 14.44 -2.72 -13.78
N ALA A 43 14.35 -2.60 -12.45
CA ALA A 43 15.36 -1.92 -11.63
C ALA A 43 16.78 -2.48 -11.83
N VAL A 44 16.93 -3.80 -11.90
CA VAL A 44 18.23 -4.48 -12.08
C VAL A 44 18.85 -4.17 -13.44
N GLU A 45 18.05 -4.14 -14.50
CA GLU A 45 18.49 -3.79 -15.85
C GLU A 45 19.02 -2.35 -15.90
N LEU A 46 18.23 -1.41 -15.40
CA LEU A 46 18.59 0.01 -15.34
C LEU A 46 19.83 0.25 -14.45
N TYR A 47 19.93 -0.45 -13.33
CA TYR A 47 21.10 -0.39 -12.46
C TYR A 47 22.39 -0.80 -13.22
N ASN A 48 22.35 -1.94 -13.92
CA ASN A 48 23.48 -2.44 -14.68
C ASN A 48 23.89 -1.48 -15.82
N GLU A 49 22.93 -0.92 -16.53
CA GLU A 49 23.17 0.08 -17.59
C GLU A 49 23.87 1.33 -17.01
N LEU A 50 23.35 1.87 -15.91
CA LEU A 50 23.90 3.08 -15.28
C LEU A 50 25.31 2.82 -14.73
N ARG A 51 25.54 1.66 -14.11
CA ARG A 51 26.87 1.23 -13.66
C ARG A 51 27.88 1.12 -14.80
N ALA A 52 27.48 0.57 -15.94
CA ALA A 52 28.32 0.48 -17.13
C ALA A 52 28.68 1.88 -17.67
N ASN A 53 27.84 2.87 -17.44
CA ASN A 53 28.08 4.28 -17.78
C ASN A 53 28.83 5.07 -16.70
N GLY A 54 29.34 4.38 -15.64
CA GLY A 54 30.16 4.99 -14.59
C GLY A 54 29.37 5.69 -13.48
N ILE A 55 28.07 5.49 -13.39
CA ILE A 55 27.24 6.03 -12.30
C ILE A 55 27.46 5.20 -11.03
N GLU A 56 27.70 5.88 -9.91
CA GLU A 56 27.84 5.26 -8.60
C GLU A 56 26.53 5.35 -7.81
N PHE A 57 26.26 4.31 -6.99
CA PHE A 57 25.09 4.21 -6.13
C PHE A 57 25.52 4.11 -4.65
N ARG A 58 24.74 4.71 -3.76
CA ARG A 58 24.96 4.67 -2.30
C ARG A 58 24.05 3.64 -1.62
N GLY A 59 22.87 3.41 -2.18
CA GLY A 59 21.85 2.50 -1.68
C GLY A 59 21.46 1.42 -2.69
N THR A 60 20.46 0.65 -2.31
CA THR A 60 19.93 -0.48 -3.08
C THR A 60 18.43 -0.28 -3.42
N SER A 61 17.96 0.98 -3.45
CA SER A 61 16.58 1.30 -3.78
C SER A 61 16.41 1.66 -5.25
N ASP A 62 15.28 1.28 -5.81
CA ASP A 62 14.84 1.71 -7.14
C ASP A 62 14.63 3.23 -7.25
N SER A 63 14.32 3.89 -6.15
CA SER A 63 14.24 5.35 -6.07
C SER A 63 15.59 6.03 -6.41
N GLU A 64 16.72 5.42 -6.00
CA GLU A 64 18.05 5.93 -6.35
C GLU A 64 18.35 5.75 -7.83
N ILE A 65 17.89 4.66 -8.44
CA ILE A 65 18.01 4.44 -9.88
C ILE A 65 17.26 5.53 -10.65
N MET A 66 16.02 5.83 -10.26
CA MET A 66 15.23 6.91 -10.86
C MET A 66 15.93 8.27 -10.70
N ALA A 67 16.44 8.56 -9.51
CA ALA A 67 17.17 9.77 -9.23
C ALA A 67 18.43 9.89 -10.10
N ALA A 68 19.17 8.78 -10.30
CA ALA A 68 20.36 8.73 -11.16
C ALA A 68 20.02 8.97 -12.63
N LEU A 69 18.95 8.35 -13.15
CA LEU A 69 18.48 8.58 -14.52
C LEU A 69 18.12 10.05 -14.77
N LEU A 70 17.47 10.68 -13.80
CA LEU A 70 17.05 12.09 -13.91
C LEU A 70 18.23 13.06 -13.72
N SER A 71 19.18 12.74 -12.82
CA SER A 71 20.36 13.56 -12.58
C SER A 71 21.32 13.55 -13.76
N SER A 72 21.54 12.38 -14.38
CA SER A 72 22.43 12.21 -15.54
C SER A 72 21.84 12.67 -16.88
N ASN A 73 20.52 12.97 -16.93
CA ASN A 73 19.91 13.44 -18.17
C ASN A 73 20.31 14.90 -18.47
N GLU A 74 20.91 15.15 -19.64
CA GLU A 74 21.42 16.44 -20.06
C GLU A 74 20.35 17.45 -20.52
N GLY A 75 19.07 17.08 -20.48
CA GLY A 75 17.93 17.94 -20.85
C GLY A 75 17.99 19.30 -20.15
N ARG A 76 17.51 20.37 -20.81
CA ARG A 76 17.58 21.73 -20.29
C ARG A 76 16.77 21.91 -19.01
N PHE A 77 15.58 21.31 -18.94
CA PHE A 77 14.65 21.40 -17.82
C PHE A 77 14.41 20.03 -17.23
N ILE A 78 14.01 19.97 -15.95
CA ILE A 78 13.67 18.70 -15.28
C ILE A 78 12.47 18.03 -15.93
N GLU A 79 11.53 18.80 -16.44
CA GLU A 79 10.34 18.32 -17.16
C GLU A 79 10.71 17.52 -18.41
N ASP A 80 11.74 17.96 -19.14
CA ASP A 80 12.24 17.23 -20.32
C ASP A 80 12.92 15.94 -19.90
N ALA A 81 13.75 15.98 -18.85
CA ALA A 81 14.38 14.79 -18.29
C ALA A 81 13.35 13.76 -17.82
N VAL A 82 12.29 14.18 -17.14
CA VAL A 82 11.19 13.31 -16.72
C VAL A 82 10.48 12.71 -17.94
N ALA A 83 10.21 13.51 -18.98
CA ALA A 83 9.55 13.03 -20.20
C ALA A 83 10.39 11.98 -20.95
N ASP A 84 11.73 12.11 -20.93
CA ASP A 84 12.65 11.15 -21.56
C ASP A 84 12.81 9.87 -20.72
N VAL A 85 12.71 9.98 -19.40
CA VAL A 85 12.92 8.87 -18.46
C VAL A 85 11.66 8.00 -18.31
N ILE A 86 10.45 8.58 -18.23
CA ILE A 86 9.21 7.82 -18.04
C ILE A 86 9.07 6.63 -19.00
N PRO A 87 9.35 6.75 -20.33
CA PRO A 87 9.24 5.61 -21.25
C PRO A 87 10.22 4.45 -20.99
N ARG A 88 11.24 4.67 -20.17
CA ARG A 88 12.25 3.67 -19.82
C ARG A 88 11.93 2.92 -18.54
N LEU A 89 11.02 3.45 -17.73
CA LEU A 89 10.65 2.88 -16.45
C LEU A 89 9.54 1.84 -16.63
N GLU A 90 9.78 0.64 -16.12
CA GLU A 90 8.77 -0.40 -16.06
C GLU A 90 8.38 -0.66 -14.59
N GLY A 91 7.10 -0.87 -14.33
CA GLY A 91 6.58 -1.08 -12.99
C GLY A 91 5.59 0.00 -12.53
N ALA A 92 5.39 0.07 -11.24
CA ALA A 92 4.47 1.02 -10.62
C ALA A 92 5.23 2.14 -9.93
N TYR A 93 4.85 3.39 -10.21
CA TYR A 93 5.47 4.54 -9.54
C TYR A 93 4.56 5.76 -9.48
N SER A 94 4.53 6.38 -8.31
CA SER A 94 4.06 7.74 -8.09
C SER A 94 5.22 8.51 -7.45
N THR A 95 5.77 9.47 -8.19
CA THR A 95 7.07 10.07 -7.90
C THR A 95 6.94 11.57 -7.80
N VAL A 96 7.67 12.16 -6.86
CA VAL A 96 7.92 13.60 -6.79
C VAL A 96 9.42 13.85 -6.85
N VAL A 97 9.83 14.80 -7.69
CA VAL A 97 11.21 15.27 -7.79
C VAL A 97 11.27 16.77 -7.61
N MET A 98 12.21 17.24 -6.82
CA MET A 98 12.45 18.66 -6.56
C MET A 98 13.82 19.04 -7.06
N THR A 99 13.89 20.16 -7.79
CA THR A 99 15.12 20.88 -8.14
C THR A 99 15.10 22.26 -7.49
N LYS A 100 16.08 23.12 -7.77
CA LYS A 100 16.08 24.52 -7.33
C LYS A 100 14.92 25.34 -7.87
N HIS A 101 14.28 24.91 -8.97
CA HIS A 101 13.33 25.75 -9.74
C HIS A 101 11.94 25.17 -9.85
N ALA A 102 11.75 23.88 -9.60
CA ALA A 102 10.46 23.21 -9.76
C ALA A 102 10.33 21.98 -8.86
N ILE A 103 9.08 21.66 -8.52
CA ILE A 103 8.66 20.32 -8.07
C ILE A 103 7.90 19.71 -9.24
N VAL A 104 8.35 18.55 -9.69
CA VAL A 104 7.67 17.77 -10.74
C VAL A 104 7.15 16.48 -10.12
N ALA A 105 5.86 16.21 -10.31
CA ALA A 105 5.25 14.96 -9.89
C ALA A 105 4.76 14.19 -11.12
N PHE A 106 4.96 12.90 -11.15
CA PHE A 106 4.57 12.05 -12.27
C PHE A 106 4.17 10.65 -11.82
N ARG A 107 3.32 10.04 -12.61
CA ARG A 107 2.69 8.76 -12.32
C ARG A 107 2.94 7.76 -13.44
N ASP A 108 3.06 6.49 -13.11
CA ASP A 108 3.23 5.42 -14.10
C ASP A 108 2.07 5.36 -15.11
N PRO A 109 2.28 4.79 -16.30
CA PRO A 109 1.25 4.74 -17.36
C PRO A 109 0.00 3.95 -16.99
N TYR A 110 0.05 3.10 -15.96
CA TYR A 110 -1.08 2.31 -15.50
C TYR A 110 -1.79 2.97 -14.30
N GLY A 111 -1.11 3.93 -13.64
CA GLY A 111 -1.63 4.63 -12.47
C GLY A 111 -1.83 3.71 -11.26
N VAL A 112 -0.90 2.77 -11.05
CA VAL A 112 -1.05 1.74 -10.01
C VAL A 112 -1.10 2.34 -8.61
N ARG A 113 -0.19 3.29 -8.30
CA ARG A 113 -0.16 3.97 -7.01
C ARG A 113 -0.86 5.32 -7.08
N PRO A 114 -1.53 5.77 -6.00
CA PRO A 114 -2.23 7.04 -6.00
C PRO A 114 -1.26 8.23 -6.02
N LEU A 115 -1.69 9.31 -6.66
CA LEU A 115 -1.03 10.62 -6.66
C LEU A 115 -2.09 11.69 -6.90
N SER A 116 -2.16 12.68 -6.02
CA SER A 116 -3.20 13.71 -6.05
C SER A 116 -2.58 15.11 -6.17
N LEU A 117 -3.29 15.98 -6.89
CA LEU A 117 -2.99 17.39 -7.06
C LEU A 117 -4.00 18.22 -6.26
N GLY A 118 -3.51 19.16 -5.46
CA GLY A 118 -4.30 20.07 -4.66
C GLY A 118 -3.86 21.52 -4.81
N ARG A 119 -4.61 22.41 -4.20
CA ARG A 119 -4.35 23.87 -4.16
C ARG A 119 -4.43 24.38 -2.72
N LEU A 120 -3.40 25.12 -2.32
CA LEU A 120 -3.33 25.82 -1.05
C LEU A 120 -3.21 27.32 -1.31
N GLY A 121 -4.33 28.05 -1.23
CA GLY A 121 -4.39 29.45 -1.62
C GLY A 121 -4.07 29.65 -3.10
N ASP A 122 -2.99 30.36 -3.39
CA ASP A 122 -2.46 30.62 -4.74
C ASP A 122 -1.39 29.59 -5.19
N ARG A 123 -1.03 28.64 -4.32
CA ARG A 123 0.00 27.63 -4.56
C ARG A 123 -0.59 26.26 -4.82
N TYR A 124 0.19 25.41 -5.52
CA TYR A 124 -0.17 24.02 -5.76
C TYR A 124 0.60 23.08 -4.83
N VAL A 125 -0.02 21.95 -4.51
CA VAL A 125 0.55 20.89 -3.68
C VAL A 125 0.26 19.53 -4.32
N VAL A 126 1.16 18.58 -4.11
CA VAL A 126 0.98 17.18 -4.53
C VAL A 126 1.16 16.29 -3.33
N ALA A 127 0.39 15.22 -3.26
CA ALA A 127 0.49 14.21 -2.21
C ALA A 127 0.05 12.85 -2.74
N SER A 128 0.48 11.78 -2.08
CA SER A 128 0.02 10.43 -2.40
C SER A 128 -1.49 10.30 -2.21
N GLU A 129 -2.03 10.94 -1.15
CA GLU A 129 -3.43 10.79 -0.74
C GLU A 129 -4.06 12.16 -0.43
N SER A 130 -5.36 12.28 -0.71
CA SER A 130 -6.11 13.53 -0.49
C SER A 130 -6.23 13.93 0.98
N CYS A 131 -6.18 12.98 1.92
CA CYS A 131 -6.23 13.27 3.36
C CYS A 131 -5.07 14.17 3.83
N ALA A 132 -3.96 14.22 3.10
CA ALA A 132 -2.86 15.14 3.37
C ALA A 132 -3.28 16.61 3.13
N PHE A 133 -4.15 16.86 2.16
CA PHE A 133 -4.66 18.20 1.87
C PHE A 133 -5.59 18.72 2.97
N ASP A 134 -6.44 17.85 3.52
CA ASP A 134 -7.33 18.21 4.62
C ASP A 134 -6.54 18.72 5.85
N ILE A 135 -5.39 18.07 6.15
CA ILE A 135 -4.53 18.44 7.29
C ILE A 135 -3.93 19.85 7.14
N ILE A 136 -3.56 20.23 5.92
CA ILE A 136 -2.92 21.54 5.66
C ILE A 136 -3.93 22.62 5.19
N GLY A 137 -5.20 22.28 5.07
CA GLY A 137 -6.25 23.17 4.56
C GLY A 137 -6.16 23.45 3.06
N ALA A 138 -5.62 22.50 2.29
CA ALA A 138 -5.59 22.58 0.82
C ALA A 138 -6.86 21.98 0.22
N GLU A 139 -7.24 22.43 -0.95
CA GLU A 139 -8.34 21.91 -1.74
C GLU A 139 -7.83 20.78 -2.65
N LEU A 140 -8.48 19.60 -2.65
CA LEU A 140 -8.26 18.57 -3.64
C LEU A 140 -8.79 19.05 -5.00
N LEU A 141 -7.92 19.14 -6.00
CA LEU A 141 -8.33 19.44 -7.38
C LEU A 141 -8.71 18.19 -8.14
N ARG A 142 -7.81 17.22 -8.19
CA ARG A 142 -7.98 15.93 -8.88
C ARG A 142 -6.85 14.97 -8.59
N GLU A 143 -6.99 13.74 -9.00
CA GLU A 143 -5.86 12.82 -9.13
C GLU A 143 -4.99 13.19 -10.35
N VAL A 144 -3.70 12.87 -10.27
CA VAL A 144 -2.78 12.90 -11.42
C VAL A 144 -3.09 11.67 -12.27
N HIS A 145 -3.33 11.87 -13.57
CA HIS A 145 -3.72 10.78 -14.45
C HIS A 145 -2.57 9.80 -14.72
N PRO A 146 -2.86 8.53 -15.08
CA PRO A 146 -1.85 7.58 -15.53
C PRO A 146 -0.99 8.15 -16.67
N GLY A 147 0.35 8.05 -16.53
CA GLY A 147 1.31 8.57 -17.48
C GLY A 147 1.40 10.10 -17.59
N GLU A 148 0.76 10.82 -16.67
CA GLU A 148 0.78 12.27 -16.59
C GLU A 148 1.94 12.76 -15.72
N MET A 149 2.48 13.92 -16.08
CA MET A 149 3.41 14.73 -15.29
C MET A 149 2.78 16.09 -15.01
N VAL A 150 2.93 16.57 -13.78
CA VAL A 150 2.59 17.93 -13.34
C VAL A 150 3.84 18.61 -12.83
N SER A 151 4.10 19.85 -13.27
CA SER A 151 5.22 20.68 -12.82
C SER A 151 4.72 21.91 -12.09
N LEU A 152 5.26 22.14 -10.90
CA LEU A 152 4.96 23.25 -10.02
C LEU A 152 6.20 24.12 -9.92
N SER A 153 6.14 25.32 -10.48
CA SER A 153 7.26 26.27 -10.53
C SER A 153 6.78 27.70 -10.36
N GLU A 154 7.69 28.68 -10.40
CA GLU A 154 7.33 30.11 -10.45
C GLU A 154 6.45 30.46 -11.67
N ARG A 155 6.47 29.64 -12.71
CA ARG A 155 5.60 29.77 -13.89
C ARG A 155 4.16 29.28 -13.65
N GLY A 156 3.91 28.71 -12.47
CA GLY A 156 2.63 28.12 -12.08
C GLY A 156 2.59 26.61 -12.28
N LEU A 157 1.39 26.09 -12.54
CA LEU A 157 1.12 24.68 -12.81
C LEU A 157 1.20 24.42 -14.32
N GLU A 158 2.09 23.53 -14.71
CA GLU A 158 2.14 22.96 -16.07
C GLU A 158 1.78 21.47 -16.02
N VAL A 159 1.00 21.02 -17.00
CA VAL A 159 0.52 19.63 -17.09
C VAL A 159 0.90 19.04 -18.45
N ARG A 160 1.47 17.85 -18.44
CA ARG A 160 1.86 17.15 -19.68
C ARG A 160 1.51 15.68 -19.59
N GLN A 161 0.73 15.18 -20.56
CA GLN A 161 0.57 13.74 -20.77
C GLN A 161 1.80 13.22 -21.51
N VAL A 162 2.68 12.49 -20.80
CA VAL A 162 3.95 11.98 -21.36
C VAL A 162 3.72 10.68 -22.10
N VAL A 163 3.04 9.72 -21.46
CA VAL A 163 2.67 8.43 -22.05
C VAL A 163 1.16 8.25 -21.90
N ARG A 164 0.49 7.84 -22.97
CA ARG A 164 -0.92 7.46 -22.89
C ARG A 164 -1.03 6.01 -22.42
N SER A 165 -1.91 5.76 -21.48
CA SER A 165 -2.26 4.42 -21.06
C SER A 165 -3.56 3.99 -21.72
N ASP A 166 -3.53 2.83 -22.35
CA ASP A 166 -4.74 2.17 -22.89
C ASP A 166 -5.38 1.22 -21.86
N ARG A 167 -4.70 0.99 -20.71
CA ARG A 167 -5.13 0.05 -19.68
C ARG A 167 -4.75 0.57 -18.27
N PRO A 168 -5.58 1.42 -17.65
CA PRO A 168 -5.37 1.77 -16.25
C PRO A 168 -5.44 0.50 -15.39
N ALA A 169 -4.65 0.45 -14.32
CA ALA A 169 -4.60 -0.68 -13.40
C ALA A 169 -4.35 -0.19 -11.97
N PHE A 170 -5.29 0.60 -11.44
CA PHE A 170 -5.19 1.11 -10.07
C PHE A 170 -5.14 -0.04 -9.06
N CYS A 171 -4.27 0.04 -8.07
CA CYS A 171 -4.14 -1.00 -7.05
C CYS A 171 -5.42 -1.13 -6.23
N VAL A 172 -6.16 -2.24 -6.39
CA VAL A 172 -7.40 -2.46 -5.64
C VAL A 172 -7.16 -2.57 -4.12
N PHE A 173 -5.95 -2.95 -3.70
CA PHE A 173 -5.57 -3.05 -2.28
C PHE A 173 -5.50 -1.68 -1.58
N GLU A 174 -5.35 -0.59 -2.33
CA GLU A 174 -5.52 0.78 -1.80
C GLU A 174 -6.94 1.00 -1.27
N ASN A 175 -7.94 0.52 -2.00
CA ASN A 175 -9.35 0.58 -1.58
C ASN A 175 -9.62 -0.28 -0.35
N ILE A 176 -8.95 -1.43 -0.22
CA ILE A 176 -9.17 -2.39 0.87
C ILE A 176 -8.48 -1.93 2.16
N TYR A 177 -7.19 -1.61 2.09
CA TYR A 177 -6.36 -1.43 3.28
C TYR A 177 -5.39 -0.26 3.20
N PHE A 178 -4.62 -0.11 2.10
CA PHE A 178 -3.36 0.60 2.15
C PHE A 178 -3.52 2.11 2.36
N SER A 179 -4.43 2.73 1.62
CA SER A 179 -4.74 4.16 1.80
C SER A 179 -5.58 4.41 3.05
N ARG A 180 -5.50 5.60 3.59
CA ARG A 180 -6.25 6.01 4.78
C ARG A 180 -7.75 6.05 4.49
N PRO A 181 -8.61 5.70 5.46
CA PRO A 181 -10.07 5.65 5.26
C PRO A 181 -10.71 7.00 4.95
N ASP A 182 -10.09 8.10 5.35
CA ASP A 182 -10.51 9.47 5.07
C ASP A 182 -10.03 10.00 3.71
N SER A 183 -9.23 9.23 2.98
CA SER A 183 -8.81 9.59 1.61
C SER A 183 -9.95 9.42 0.61
N ARG A 184 -9.91 10.27 -0.44
CA ARG A 184 -10.76 10.17 -1.63
C ARG A 184 -9.92 9.61 -2.78
N LEU A 185 -10.34 8.49 -3.31
CA LEU A 185 -9.74 7.84 -4.48
C LEU A 185 -10.84 7.44 -5.45
N GLU A 186 -10.58 7.54 -6.75
CA GLU A 186 -11.55 7.19 -7.80
C GLU A 186 -12.95 7.83 -7.60
N GLY A 187 -12.96 9.03 -7.02
CA GLY A 187 -14.21 9.77 -6.74
C GLY A 187 -14.95 9.36 -5.47
N GLY A 188 -14.52 8.31 -4.76
CA GLY A 188 -15.13 7.80 -3.53
C GLY A 188 -14.33 8.11 -2.27
N VAL A 189 -14.99 8.18 -1.12
CA VAL A 189 -14.33 8.20 0.21
C VAL A 189 -14.15 6.76 0.67
N LEU A 190 -12.91 6.38 0.97
CA LEU A 190 -12.56 4.98 1.29
C LEU A 190 -13.31 4.43 2.50
N GLN A 191 -13.63 5.26 3.49
CA GLN A 191 -14.48 4.89 4.61
C GLN A 191 -15.83 4.31 4.14
N GLN A 192 -16.45 4.91 3.11
CA GLN A 192 -17.72 4.46 2.56
C GLN A 192 -17.55 3.19 1.72
N VAL A 193 -16.50 3.12 0.90
CA VAL A 193 -16.18 1.94 0.08
C VAL A 193 -15.97 0.72 0.97
N ARG A 194 -15.16 0.84 2.02
CA ARG A 194 -14.92 -0.26 2.99
C ARG A 194 -16.18 -0.62 3.78
N GLY A 195 -17.03 0.35 4.12
CA GLY A 195 -18.34 0.08 4.70
C GLY A 195 -19.22 -0.76 3.79
N LYS A 196 -19.26 -0.44 2.48
CA LYS A 196 -19.99 -1.21 1.48
C LYS A 196 -19.41 -2.63 1.31
N MET A 197 -18.06 -2.79 1.37
CA MET A 197 -17.45 -4.13 1.41
C MET A 197 -17.99 -4.97 2.57
N GLY A 198 -18.15 -4.38 3.76
CA GLY A 198 -18.73 -5.07 4.91
C GLY A 198 -20.20 -5.46 4.72
N GLU A 199 -21.01 -4.61 4.10
CA GLU A 199 -22.42 -4.90 3.76
C GLU A 199 -22.52 -6.08 2.77
N ILE A 200 -21.66 -6.09 1.74
CA ILE A 200 -21.60 -7.16 0.76
C ILE A 200 -21.08 -8.45 1.39
N LEU A 201 -20.09 -8.38 2.26
CA LEU A 201 -19.53 -9.52 2.98
C LEU A 201 -20.61 -10.23 3.83
N TRP A 202 -21.50 -9.48 4.48
CA TRP A 202 -22.66 -10.07 5.13
C TRP A 202 -23.59 -10.79 4.15
N ARG A 203 -23.86 -10.19 3.00
CA ARG A 203 -24.72 -10.79 1.97
C ARG A 203 -24.14 -12.09 1.41
N GLU A 204 -22.81 -12.16 1.23
CA GLU A 204 -22.13 -13.35 0.71
C GLU A 204 -21.92 -14.44 1.77
N ALA A 205 -21.69 -14.06 3.03
CA ALA A 205 -21.35 -14.99 4.10
C ALA A 205 -22.11 -14.67 5.41
N PRO A 206 -23.43 -14.82 5.41
CA PRO A 206 -24.24 -14.59 6.62
C PRO A 206 -23.90 -15.61 7.71
N ILE A 207 -24.09 -15.22 8.96
CA ILE A 207 -23.83 -16.05 10.15
C ILE A 207 -24.76 -15.64 11.29
N ASP A 208 -25.22 -16.61 12.06
CA ASP A 208 -25.93 -16.34 13.32
C ASP A 208 -24.92 -16.13 14.44
N ALA A 209 -24.92 -14.96 15.03
CA ALA A 209 -23.98 -14.56 16.08
C ALA A 209 -24.59 -13.49 17.00
N ASP A 210 -23.97 -13.29 18.15
CA ASP A 210 -24.48 -12.39 19.18
C ASP A 210 -23.84 -11.01 19.14
N LEU A 211 -22.64 -10.90 18.52
CA LEU A 211 -21.84 -9.68 18.53
C LEU A 211 -20.93 -9.59 17.31
N VAL A 212 -20.86 -8.40 16.72
CA VAL A 212 -19.82 -8.01 15.75
C VAL A 212 -18.76 -7.18 16.46
N ILE A 213 -17.49 -7.52 16.28
CA ILE A 213 -16.35 -6.69 16.68
C ILE A 213 -15.43 -6.45 15.47
N SER A 214 -14.68 -5.36 15.50
CA SER A 214 -13.66 -5.08 14.49
C SER A 214 -12.26 -5.41 14.98
N VAL A 215 -11.35 -5.68 14.05
CA VAL A 215 -9.91 -5.54 14.31
C VAL A 215 -9.54 -4.06 14.08
N PRO A 216 -9.28 -3.29 15.14
CA PRO A 216 -9.04 -1.85 14.98
C PRO A 216 -7.64 -1.55 14.45
N ASP A 217 -7.44 -0.49 13.63
CA ASP A 217 -8.44 0.48 13.18
C ASP A 217 -8.96 0.15 11.76
N SER A 218 -8.25 -0.71 11.03
CA SER A 218 -8.48 -0.98 9.60
C SER A 218 -9.78 -1.73 9.32
N GLY A 219 -10.19 -2.64 10.20
CA GLY A 219 -11.43 -3.39 10.10
C GLY A 219 -12.69 -2.58 10.45
N ASN A 220 -12.55 -1.41 11.09
CA ASN A 220 -13.69 -0.65 11.60
C ASN A 220 -14.75 -0.32 10.52
N PRO A 221 -14.42 0.20 9.33
CA PRO A 221 -15.42 0.55 8.34
C PRO A 221 -16.23 -0.66 7.86
N ALA A 222 -15.53 -1.78 7.61
CA ALA A 222 -16.17 -3.02 7.16
C ALA A 222 -17.04 -3.64 8.26
N ALA A 223 -16.59 -3.63 9.52
CA ALA A 223 -17.40 -4.09 10.66
C ALA A 223 -18.68 -3.27 10.81
N ASN A 224 -18.60 -1.94 10.66
CA ASN A 224 -19.78 -1.07 10.68
C ASN A 224 -20.76 -1.41 9.56
N GLY A 225 -20.27 -1.69 8.35
CA GLY A 225 -21.11 -2.10 7.21
C GLY A 225 -21.77 -3.46 7.45
N PHE A 226 -20.98 -4.44 7.91
CA PHE A 226 -21.44 -5.78 8.24
C PHE A 226 -22.53 -5.76 9.33
N ALA A 227 -22.31 -5.03 10.42
CA ALA A 227 -23.25 -4.92 11.51
C ALA A 227 -24.57 -4.25 11.07
N ARG A 228 -24.50 -3.16 10.28
CA ARG A 228 -25.69 -2.52 9.73
C ARG A 228 -26.51 -3.46 8.86
N ALA A 229 -25.86 -4.23 7.99
CA ALA A 229 -26.54 -5.12 7.07
C ALA A 229 -27.11 -6.37 7.77
N SER A 230 -26.40 -6.89 8.77
CA SER A 230 -26.83 -8.08 9.53
C SER A 230 -27.87 -7.80 10.60
N GLY A 231 -27.89 -6.59 11.15
CA GLY A 231 -28.66 -6.27 12.35
C GLY A 231 -28.04 -6.84 13.65
N ILE A 232 -26.90 -7.52 13.59
CA ILE A 232 -26.18 -8.01 14.77
C ILE A 232 -25.58 -6.80 15.51
N PRO A 233 -25.72 -6.71 16.84
CA PRO A 233 -25.12 -5.63 17.62
C PRO A 233 -23.61 -5.55 17.41
N GLN A 234 -23.07 -4.33 17.35
CA GLN A 234 -21.62 -4.09 17.29
C GLN A 234 -21.13 -3.43 18.56
N ASP A 235 -19.97 -3.86 19.06
CA ASP A 235 -19.32 -3.23 20.22
C ASP A 235 -17.79 -3.33 20.10
N ASP A 236 -17.05 -2.58 20.94
CA ASP A 236 -15.61 -2.57 21.03
C ASP A 236 -15.09 -3.75 21.87
N GLY A 237 -15.19 -4.97 21.35
CA GLY A 237 -14.67 -6.19 22.02
C GLY A 237 -13.15 -6.34 22.01
N LEU A 238 -12.45 -5.54 21.21
CA LEU A 238 -11.00 -5.52 21.06
C LEU A 238 -10.48 -4.09 20.99
N ILE A 239 -9.70 -3.69 21.98
CA ILE A 239 -9.15 -2.33 22.06
C ILE A 239 -7.69 -2.32 21.61
N LYS A 240 -7.36 -1.39 20.69
CA LYS A 240 -5.99 -1.12 20.27
C LYS A 240 -5.29 -0.15 21.23
N ASN A 241 -4.14 -0.56 21.73
CA ASN A 241 -3.29 0.32 22.53
C ASN A 241 -2.60 1.36 21.63
N ARG A 242 -3.04 2.62 21.74
CA ARG A 242 -2.52 3.73 20.91
C ARG A 242 -1.10 4.17 21.29
N TYR A 243 -0.60 3.77 22.46
CA TYR A 243 0.74 4.13 22.96
C TYR A 243 1.82 3.16 22.47
N VAL A 244 1.46 2.04 21.86
CA VAL A 244 2.40 1.07 21.29
C VAL A 244 2.55 1.33 19.79
N ALA A 245 3.73 1.77 19.39
CA ALA A 245 4.08 1.95 17.98
C ALA A 245 4.12 0.61 17.22
N ARG A 246 4.19 0.65 15.87
CA ARG A 246 4.26 -0.57 15.03
C ARG A 246 5.43 -1.47 15.46
N THR A 247 5.12 -2.68 15.95
CA THR A 247 6.07 -3.64 16.51
C THR A 247 6.80 -4.49 15.46
N PHE A 248 6.64 -4.22 14.17
CA PHE A 248 7.24 -5.02 13.07
C PHE A 248 8.76 -4.96 12.98
N ILE A 249 9.43 -4.11 13.76
CA ILE A 249 10.88 -3.82 13.67
C ILE A 249 11.68 -4.54 14.77
N GLN A 250 11.07 -5.34 15.66
CA GLN A 250 11.81 -6.00 16.74
C GLN A 250 12.35 -7.36 16.29
N PRO A 251 13.66 -7.63 16.47
CA PRO A 251 14.26 -8.94 16.21
C PRO A 251 13.85 -9.93 17.30
N GLY A 252 13.25 -11.07 16.90
CA GLY A 252 12.91 -12.20 17.77
C GLY A 252 11.42 -12.55 17.83
N GLN A 253 11.08 -13.85 17.72
CA GLN A 253 9.69 -14.33 17.72
C GLN A 253 8.98 -14.13 19.08
N GLU A 254 9.68 -14.26 20.18
CA GLU A 254 9.13 -14.08 21.53
C GLU A 254 8.78 -12.62 21.81
N LEU A 255 9.65 -11.68 21.39
CA LEU A 255 9.41 -10.24 21.51
C LEU A 255 8.25 -9.77 20.64
N ARG A 256 8.06 -10.41 19.46
CA ARG A 256 6.90 -10.12 18.58
C ARG A 256 5.58 -10.62 19.18
N LYS A 257 5.56 -11.78 19.86
CA LYS A 257 4.38 -12.28 20.59
C LYS A 257 4.01 -11.37 21.76
N HIS A 258 5.00 -10.88 22.52
CA HIS A 258 4.78 -9.89 23.58
C HIS A 258 4.30 -8.54 23.03
N GLY A 259 4.87 -8.10 21.91
CA GLY A 259 4.49 -6.86 21.25
C GLY A 259 3.03 -6.81 20.77
N LEU A 260 2.46 -7.93 20.31
CA LEU A 260 1.06 -8.01 19.90
C LEU A 260 0.09 -8.03 21.11
N ARG A 261 0.44 -8.72 22.20
CA ARG A 261 -0.32 -8.62 23.46
C ARG A 261 -0.33 -7.21 24.06
N MET A 262 0.73 -6.43 23.83
CA MET A 262 0.74 -5.01 24.21
C MET A 262 -0.10 -4.14 23.27
N LYS A 263 -0.30 -4.60 22.02
CA LYS A 263 -0.99 -3.82 20.97
C LYS A 263 -2.51 -3.92 21.04
N PHE A 264 -3.05 -5.08 21.43
CA PHE A 264 -4.47 -5.33 21.48
C PHE A 264 -4.87 -5.89 22.85
N ASN A 265 -6.00 -5.44 23.37
CA ASN A 265 -6.60 -5.92 24.62
C ASN A 265 -8.05 -6.31 24.38
N PRO A 266 -8.44 -7.59 24.52
CA PRO A 266 -9.83 -7.98 24.48
C PRO A 266 -10.54 -7.53 25.77
N LEU A 267 -11.84 -7.27 25.68
CA LEU A 267 -12.70 -6.93 26.79
C LEU A 267 -13.60 -8.11 27.18
N PRO A 268 -13.25 -8.91 28.22
CA PRO A 268 -14.05 -10.08 28.63
C PRO A 268 -15.51 -9.74 28.92
N GLU A 269 -15.77 -8.55 29.48
CA GLU A 269 -17.12 -8.08 29.81
C GLU A 269 -18.01 -7.94 28.57
N ILE A 270 -17.40 -7.79 27.40
CA ILE A 270 -18.10 -7.65 26.12
C ILE A 270 -18.21 -8.99 25.41
N VAL A 271 -17.13 -9.81 25.40
CA VAL A 271 -17.05 -10.99 24.53
C VAL A 271 -17.35 -12.31 25.23
N ALA A 272 -17.24 -12.39 26.56
CA ALA A 272 -17.42 -13.65 27.29
C ALA A 272 -18.85 -14.21 27.12
N GLY A 273 -18.91 -15.50 26.82
CA GLY A 273 -20.19 -16.21 26.65
C GLY A 273 -20.93 -15.90 25.35
N LYS A 274 -20.30 -15.20 24.38
CA LYS A 274 -20.92 -14.80 23.11
C LYS A 274 -20.30 -15.52 21.91
N ARG A 275 -21.12 -15.70 20.86
CA ARG A 275 -20.65 -16.03 19.51
C ARG A 275 -20.29 -14.72 18.82
N VAL A 276 -19.02 -14.55 18.50
CA VAL A 276 -18.44 -13.28 18.06
C VAL A 276 -18.06 -13.33 16.58
N VAL A 277 -18.56 -12.37 15.80
CA VAL A 277 -18.03 -12.12 14.45
C VAL A 277 -16.89 -11.11 14.56
N VAL A 278 -15.71 -11.50 14.11
CA VAL A 278 -14.52 -10.64 14.06
C VAL A 278 -14.31 -10.20 12.61
N VAL A 279 -14.48 -8.92 12.35
CA VAL A 279 -14.29 -8.35 11.01
C VAL A 279 -12.93 -7.69 10.90
N ASP A 280 -12.16 -8.11 9.88
CA ASP A 280 -10.87 -7.51 9.54
C ASP A 280 -10.80 -7.16 8.05
N ASP A 281 -9.83 -6.32 7.66
CA ASP A 281 -9.65 -5.93 6.26
C ASP A 281 -9.03 -7.06 5.41
N SER A 282 -7.96 -7.69 5.89
CA SER A 282 -7.20 -8.69 5.12
C SER A 282 -6.36 -9.61 6.02
N ILE A 283 -6.05 -10.81 5.54
CA ILE A 283 -5.09 -11.72 6.18
C ILE A 283 -3.97 -12.03 5.19
N VAL A 284 -2.73 -11.67 5.56
CA VAL A 284 -1.53 -12.01 4.77
C VAL A 284 -0.86 -13.26 5.36
N ARG A 285 -0.17 -13.12 6.50
CA ARG A 285 0.59 -14.20 7.17
C ARG A 285 -0.20 -14.95 8.26
N GLY A 286 -1.32 -14.41 8.70
CA GLY A 286 -2.17 -14.98 9.74
C GLY A 286 -1.65 -14.86 11.18
N ASN A 287 -0.41 -14.41 11.41
CA ASN A 287 0.17 -14.36 12.76
C ASN A 287 -0.60 -13.45 13.73
N THR A 288 -1.02 -12.28 13.26
CA THR A 288 -1.81 -11.33 14.06
C THR A 288 -3.20 -11.89 14.33
N THR A 289 -3.86 -12.42 13.31
CA THR A 289 -5.22 -12.97 13.40
C THR A 289 -5.27 -14.15 14.35
N ARG A 290 -4.31 -15.11 14.26
CA ARG A 290 -4.19 -16.25 15.20
C ARG A 290 -4.09 -15.79 16.65
N GLN A 291 -3.30 -14.74 16.91
CA GLN A 291 -3.14 -14.21 18.28
C GLN A 291 -4.41 -13.52 18.76
N ILE A 292 -5.11 -12.77 17.89
CA ILE A 292 -6.40 -12.15 18.23
C ILE A 292 -7.42 -13.24 18.57
N VAL A 293 -7.53 -14.30 17.76
CA VAL A 293 -8.42 -15.43 18.04
C VAL A 293 -8.09 -16.07 19.38
N GLY A 294 -6.80 -16.34 19.65
CA GLY A 294 -6.37 -16.87 20.96
C GLY A 294 -6.75 -15.98 22.13
N MET A 295 -6.52 -14.66 22.02
CA MET A 295 -6.87 -13.70 23.08
C MET A 295 -8.39 -13.63 23.32
N LEU A 296 -9.22 -13.71 22.27
CA LEU A 296 -10.68 -13.71 22.40
C LEU A 296 -11.18 -15.02 23.02
N ARG A 297 -10.57 -16.17 22.72
CA ARG A 297 -10.83 -17.44 23.40
C ARG A 297 -10.49 -17.35 24.90
N ASP A 298 -9.30 -16.83 25.22
CA ASP A 298 -8.86 -16.63 26.62
C ASP A 298 -9.81 -15.67 27.36
N ALA A 299 -10.42 -14.70 26.67
CA ALA A 299 -11.43 -13.79 27.20
C ALA A 299 -12.82 -14.38 27.33
N GLY A 300 -13.03 -15.66 26.94
CA GLY A 300 -14.27 -16.42 27.15
C GLY A 300 -15.28 -16.35 26.00
N ALA A 301 -14.89 -15.96 24.80
CA ALA A 301 -15.74 -16.08 23.61
C ALA A 301 -16.12 -17.53 23.34
N LEU A 302 -17.42 -17.82 23.09
CA LEU A 302 -17.91 -19.17 22.82
C LEU A 302 -17.55 -19.64 21.42
N GLU A 303 -17.83 -18.80 20.43
CA GLU A 303 -17.51 -19.03 19.03
C GLU A 303 -16.85 -17.78 18.44
N ILE A 304 -15.92 -17.95 17.50
CA ILE A 304 -15.21 -16.89 16.80
C ILE A 304 -15.32 -17.11 15.30
N HIS A 305 -16.02 -16.23 14.64
CA HIS A 305 -16.29 -16.27 13.21
C HIS A 305 -15.53 -15.13 12.53
N LEU A 306 -14.49 -15.46 11.76
CA LEU A 306 -13.74 -14.46 11.00
C LEU A 306 -14.48 -14.08 9.72
N ARG A 307 -14.56 -12.78 9.45
CA ARG A 307 -15.12 -12.20 8.23
C ARG A 307 -14.17 -11.15 7.69
N ILE A 308 -13.59 -11.44 6.53
CA ILE A 308 -12.50 -10.66 5.95
C ILE A 308 -13.03 -9.90 4.74
N SER A 309 -12.94 -8.57 4.77
CA SER A 309 -13.47 -7.69 3.72
C SER A 309 -12.60 -7.59 2.46
N ALA A 310 -11.68 -8.53 2.28
CA ALA A 310 -10.90 -8.75 1.08
C ALA A 310 -10.98 -10.22 0.65
N PRO A 311 -10.63 -10.55 -0.60
CA PRO A 311 -10.35 -11.92 -1.01
C PRO A 311 -9.09 -12.50 -0.36
N PRO A 312 -8.89 -13.83 -0.37
CA PRO A 312 -7.66 -14.42 0.14
C PRO A 312 -6.45 -13.99 -0.70
N ILE A 313 -5.41 -13.47 -0.02
CA ILE A 313 -4.15 -13.07 -0.65
C ILE A 313 -3.32 -14.33 -0.92
N ARG A 314 -3.02 -14.60 -2.18
CA ARG A 314 -2.37 -15.84 -2.64
C ARG A 314 -1.08 -15.63 -3.43
N HIS A 315 -0.82 -14.39 -3.89
CA HIS A 315 0.29 -14.07 -4.78
C HIS A 315 1.07 -12.86 -4.28
N PRO A 316 2.41 -12.83 -4.50
CA PRO A 316 3.24 -11.70 -4.11
C PRO A 316 2.85 -10.43 -4.87
N CYS A 317 3.26 -9.28 -4.34
CA CYS A 317 3.13 -7.99 -5.01
C CYS A 317 4.48 -7.58 -5.60
N HIS A 318 4.49 -7.26 -6.92
CA HIS A 318 5.67 -6.72 -7.61
C HIS A 318 5.63 -5.19 -7.75
N TYR A 319 4.58 -4.51 -7.27
CA TYR A 319 4.28 -3.11 -7.57
C TYR A 319 4.30 -2.20 -6.32
N GLY A 320 4.99 -2.63 -5.27
CA GLY A 320 5.29 -1.77 -4.11
C GLY A 320 4.44 -1.97 -2.87
N ILE A 321 3.83 -3.16 -2.68
CA ILE A 321 3.30 -3.61 -1.40
C ILE A 321 4.21 -4.71 -0.85
N ASP A 322 4.56 -4.67 0.44
CA ASP A 322 5.45 -5.63 1.08
C ASP A 322 4.76 -6.99 1.31
N MET A 323 4.57 -7.71 0.22
CA MET A 323 4.08 -9.09 0.15
C MET A 323 5.02 -9.86 -0.78
N SER A 324 6.16 -10.31 -0.26
CA SER A 324 7.32 -10.66 -1.09
C SER A 324 7.38 -12.11 -1.52
N THR A 325 6.86 -13.07 -0.73
CA THR A 325 6.94 -14.49 -1.06
C THR A 325 5.61 -15.19 -0.85
N ARG A 326 5.35 -16.26 -1.64
CA ARG A 326 4.13 -17.06 -1.55
C ARG A 326 4.05 -17.88 -0.25
N GLU A 327 5.20 -18.37 0.20
CA GLU A 327 5.32 -19.21 1.39
C GLU A 327 4.90 -18.49 2.67
N GLU A 328 5.03 -17.16 2.68
CA GLU A 328 4.58 -16.33 3.80
C GLU A 328 3.07 -16.14 3.85
N MET A 329 2.35 -16.42 2.78
CA MET A 329 0.90 -16.20 2.67
C MET A 329 0.12 -17.38 3.21
N ILE A 330 -0.69 -17.16 4.25
CA ILE A 330 -1.45 -18.24 4.90
C ILE A 330 -2.42 -18.93 3.95
N ALA A 331 -2.99 -18.20 2.98
CA ALA A 331 -3.95 -18.73 2.01
C ALA A 331 -3.31 -19.41 0.78
N HIS A 332 -1.95 -19.40 0.67
CA HIS A 332 -1.27 -20.04 -0.44
C HIS A 332 -1.35 -21.56 -0.31
N GLY A 333 -1.88 -22.21 -1.34
CA GLY A 333 -2.02 -23.68 -1.40
C GLY A 333 -3.00 -24.30 -0.39
N ARG A 334 -3.79 -23.48 0.32
CA ARG A 334 -4.76 -23.95 1.33
C ARG A 334 -6.19 -23.60 0.97
N THR A 335 -7.11 -24.43 1.43
CA THR A 335 -8.55 -24.14 1.45
C THR A 335 -8.89 -23.15 2.57
N ILE A 336 -10.06 -22.55 2.49
CA ILE A 336 -10.52 -21.59 3.51
C ILE A 336 -10.70 -22.31 4.87
N ASP A 337 -11.18 -23.55 4.87
CA ASP A 337 -11.38 -24.34 6.09
C ASP A 337 -10.04 -24.68 6.76
N GLU A 338 -9.00 -25.05 6.00
CA GLU A 338 -7.65 -25.27 6.52
C GLU A 338 -7.05 -23.98 7.13
N VAL A 339 -7.33 -22.83 6.52
CA VAL A 339 -6.91 -21.53 7.09
C VAL A 339 -7.66 -21.22 8.38
N ALA A 340 -8.97 -21.49 8.44
CA ALA A 340 -9.78 -21.31 9.64
C ALA A 340 -9.26 -22.17 10.81
N GLU A 341 -8.98 -23.44 10.54
CA GLU A 341 -8.40 -24.37 11.53
C GLU A 341 -7.04 -23.90 12.02
N GLU A 342 -6.15 -23.48 11.12
CA GLU A 342 -4.83 -22.96 11.47
C GLU A 342 -4.91 -21.70 12.33
N LEU A 343 -5.91 -20.85 12.11
CA LEU A 343 -6.16 -19.65 12.89
C LEU A 343 -6.87 -19.92 14.22
N GLY A 344 -7.46 -21.10 14.41
CA GLY A 344 -8.25 -21.49 15.58
C GLY A 344 -9.66 -20.88 15.61
N ALA A 345 -10.18 -20.46 14.45
CA ALA A 345 -11.52 -19.90 14.30
C ALA A 345 -12.56 -20.98 14.02
N ASP A 346 -13.82 -20.76 14.46
CA ASP A 346 -14.93 -21.69 14.20
C ASP A 346 -15.44 -21.60 12.75
N SER A 347 -15.29 -20.43 12.12
CA SER A 347 -15.49 -20.25 10.67
C SER A 347 -14.69 -19.08 10.13
N LEU A 348 -14.39 -19.13 8.85
CA LEU A 348 -13.74 -18.07 8.10
C LEU A 348 -14.46 -17.85 6.77
N ALA A 349 -14.71 -16.60 6.42
CA ALA A 349 -15.12 -16.26 5.07
C ALA A 349 -14.45 -14.95 4.63
N TYR A 350 -14.19 -14.88 3.34
CA TYR A 350 -13.61 -13.74 2.64
C TYR A 350 -14.65 -13.13 1.71
N LEU A 351 -14.55 -11.83 1.50
CA LEU A 351 -15.29 -11.15 0.44
C LEU A 351 -14.80 -11.66 -0.93
N SER A 352 -15.72 -11.86 -1.87
CA SER A 352 -15.36 -12.22 -3.24
C SER A 352 -14.69 -11.05 -3.99
N MET A 353 -13.96 -11.32 -5.09
CA MET A 353 -13.44 -10.26 -5.97
C MET A 353 -14.59 -9.45 -6.59
N GLU A 354 -15.67 -10.10 -6.95
CA GLU A 354 -16.89 -9.48 -7.47
C GLU A 354 -17.49 -8.51 -6.44
N GLY A 355 -17.51 -8.90 -5.18
CA GLY A 355 -17.94 -8.06 -4.07
C GLY A 355 -17.05 -6.83 -3.85
N VAL A 356 -15.73 -6.99 -4.03
CA VAL A 356 -14.80 -5.86 -4.00
C VAL A 356 -15.09 -4.88 -5.14
N TYR A 357 -15.24 -5.36 -6.38
CA TYR A 357 -15.54 -4.51 -7.53
C TYR A 357 -16.91 -3.82 -7.40
N GLU A 358 -17.93 -4.52 -6.89
CA GLU A 358 -19.23 -3.91 -6.58
C GLU A 358 -19.08 -2.79 -5.56
N ALA A 359 -18.24 -2.96 -4.54
CA ALA A 359 -18.04 -1.94 -3.51
C ALA A 359 -17.32 -0.71 -4.05
N VAL A 360 -16.28 -0.92 -4.86
CA VAL A 360 -15.49 0.15 -5.49
C VAL A 360 -16.30 0.85 -6.59
N GLY A 361 -17.10 0.11 -7.33
CA GLY A 361 -17.94 0.64 -8.42
C GLY A 361 -17.29 0.59 -9.79
N SER A 362 -16.20 -0.17 -9.95
CA SER A 362 -15.48 -0.40 -11.22
C SER A 362 -14.94 -1.83 -11.27
N GLY A 363 -14.70 -2.36 -12.48
CA GLY A 363 -14.37 -3.75 -12.70
C GLY A 363 -12.88 -4.09 -12.77
N PRO A 364 -12.54 -5.35 -13.08
CA PRO A 364 -11.16 -5.84 -13.15
C PRO A 364 -10.33 -5.16 -14.24
N GLU A 365 -10.96 -4.55 -15.24
CA GLU A 365 -10.29 -3.83 -16.32
C GLU A 365 -9.63 -2.53 -15.89
N ALA A 366 -10.06 -1.97 -14.75
CA ALA A 366 -9.54 -0.73 -14.20
C ALA A 366 -8.50 -0.94 -13.08
N HIS A 367 -8.35 -2.20 -12.60
CA HIS A 367 -7.60 -2.48 -11.39
C HIS A 367 -6.46 -3.49 -11.55
N CYS A 368 -5.41 -3.30 -10.74
CA CYS A 368 -4.46 -4.35 -10.39
C CYS A 368 -5.00 -5.13 -9.21
N ASP A 369 -5.31 -6.39 -9.43
CA ASP A 369 -5.79 -7.37 -8.46
C ASP A 369 -4.82 -8.55 -8.30
N ALA A 370 -3.57 -8.40 -8.74
CA ALA A 370 -2.59 -9.47 -8.89
C ALA A 370 -2.34 -10.27 -7.60
N CYS A 371 -2.34 -9.61 -6.44
CA CYS A 371 -2.13 -10.29 -5.14
C CYS A 371 -3.25 -11.30 -4.80
N PHE A 372 -4.43 -11.17 -5.39
CA PHE A 372 -5.55 -12.09 -5.25
C PHE A 372 -5.63 -13.11 -6.38
N THR A 373 -5.43 -12.67 -7.63
CA THR A 373 -5.73 -13.45 -8.85
C THR A 373 -4.49 -14.02 -9.54
N GLY A 374 -3.30 -13.50 -9.29
CA GLY A 374 -2.06 -13.85 -10.00
C GLY A 374 -1.95 -13.23 -11.39
N ARG A 375 -2.86 -12.32 -11.78
CA ARG A 375 -2.82 -11.61 -13.07
C ARG A 375 -2.08 -10.30 -12.90
N TYR A 376 -0.86 -10.22 -13.42
CA TYR A 376 0.00 -9.04 -13.30
C TYR A 376 -0.15 -8.14 -14.52
N PRO A 377 -0.79 -6.95 -14.40
CA PRO A 377 -1.10 -6.10 -15.57
C PRO A 377 0.13 -5.46 -16.22
N LEU A 378 1.21 -5.24 -15.45
CA LEU A 378 2.46 -4.64 -15.93
C LEU A 378 3.51 -5.68 -16.30
N GLY A 379 3.13 -6.96 -16.44
CA GLY A 379 4.09 -8.05 -16.56
C GLY A 379 4.76 -8.37 -15.22
N GLY A 380 5.65 -9.33 -15.26
CA GLY A 380 6.31 -9.92 -14.11
C GLY A 380 6.00 -11.42 -14.04
N ASP A 381 7.01 -12.21 -13.80
CA ASP A 381 6.85 -13.63 -13.55
C ASP A 381 6.46 -13.80 -12.08
N PRO A 382 5.29 -14.37 -11.78
CA PRO A 382 4.90 -14.66 -10.39
C PRO A 382 5.92 -15.54 -9.66
N ASP A 383 6.75 -16.28 -10.39
CA ASP A 383 7.81 -17.14 -9.86
C ASP A 383 9.20 -16.49 -9.95
N SER A 384 9.32 -15.26 -10.48
CA SER A 384 10.62 -14.59 -10.59
C SER A 384 11.18 -14.23 -9.22
N ALA A 385 12.46 -14.55 -9.03
CA ALA A 385 13.24 -14.19 -7.84
C ALA A 385 13.58 -12.68 -7.75
N ASN A 386 12.98 -11.81 -8.58
CA ASN A 386 13.12 -10.36 -8.49
C ASN A 386 12.39 -9.84 -7.25
N GLY A 387 12.84 -10.33 -6.10
CA GLY A 387 12.32 -9.97 -4.81
C GLY A 387 12.82 -8.60 -4.36
N LYS A 388 12.30 -8.17 -3.22
CA LYS A 388 12.64 -6.96 -2.47
C LYS A 388 14.15 -6.68 -2.37
N PHE A 389 14.98 -7.70 -2.40
CA PHE A 389 16.45 -7.64 -2.20
C PHE A 389 17.26 -7.87 -3.48
N ALA A 390 16.63 -7.87 -4.66
CA ALA A 390 17.33 -8.16 -5.92
C ALA A 390 18.55 -7.25 -6.19
N LEU A 391 18.49 -5.99 -5.74
CA LEU A 391 19.63 -5.06 -5.85
C LEU A 391 20.70 -5.27 -4.76
N GLU A 392 20.38 -5.92 -3.65
CA GLU A 392 21.35 -6.26 -2.59
C GLU A 392 22.17 -7.51 -2.94
N GLU A 393 21.62 -8.39 -3.77
CA GLU A 393 22.30 -9.59 -4.28
C GLU A 393 23.34 -9.25 -5.38
N ILE A 394 23.23 -8.06 -5.99
CA ILE A 394 24.25 -7.53 -6.88
C ILE A 394 25.31 -6.92 -5.96
N ASP A 395 26.60 -7.38 -6.07
CA ASP A 395 27.74 -6.87 -5.31
C ASP A 395 27.83 -5.33 -5.40
N VAL A 396 27.15 -4.65 -4.51
CA VAL A 396 27.31 -3.21 -4.27
C VAL A 396 28.65 -3.07 -3.53
N VAL A 397 29.71 -2.79 -4.25
CA VAL A 397 31.00 -2.44 -3.64
C VAL A 397 30.77 -1.18 -2.80
N PRO A 398 30.91 -1.23 -1.46
CA PRO A 398 30.73 -0.03 -0.65
C PRO A 398 31.80 0.99 -1.08
N VAL A 399 31.37 2.19 -1.41
CA VAL A 399 32.29 3.31 -1.61
C VAL A 399 33.01 3.53 -0.28
N SER A 400 34.31 3.23 -0.25
CA SER A 400 35.16 3.54 0.91
C SER A 400 35.09 5.04 1.20
N ARG A 401 34.74 5.39 2.43
CA ARG A 401 34.68 6.75 2.96
C ARG A 401 36.02 7.46 2.89
#